data_c374b39341fcd73efb117e8bca1d5fa9
#
_entry.id   c374b39341fcd73efb117e8bca1d5fa9
#
_cell.length_a   1.000
_cell.length_b   1.000
_cell.length_c   1.000
_cell.angle_alpha   90.00
_cell.angle_beta   90.00
_cell.angle_gamma   90.00
#
_symmetry.space_group_name_H-M   'P 1'
#
loop_
_entity.id
_entity.type
_entity.pdbx_description
1 polymer ?
#
loop_
_entity_poly.entity_id
_entity_poly.type
_entity_poly.pdbx_seq_one_letter_code
_entity_poly.pdbx_strand_id
1 'polypeptide(L)'
;MQQRQSILCKGYFHARLRFFQLSRNNMMVESLKDILAQTEGLNLILLIGIAVFAGTVGAKIIQRLHIPQIIGYITIGVILGPLLDIISPDAITHLESFNFFALGIIGFLIGGELKRDIFVKFGRQVFAILIFEGGFAFFLVTIASFLTLNFFYSWQIALAVGVVFGAICSATDPASTVNILWEYKTRGPLTTMLTAIVALDDALALVLYITSVSLANFLTGDGESHFLELFLHSIIELAGSLGLGLAAGLILRWIIRLIEDDEKVLVFTIGIVVLVIGLAITWGFDVILSSMACGAALINFAPRRSLKSFELIRKFSPPVYVLFFVIIGTRMNIQMSSRIWLLAAVYVLGSILGKTSGSYFGAVYSKAVPTVRKYLGFCLYQQGTIAIALLIMASHRFEGDIRDMMLSVIILGVFILQLGGPLFTKIGIKKAGEEGMNITEDDLIKTHCVGDVMDSKVPVVKAGMSLREVIRIVSGTANFYYPVLDNDGKLIGAVTLDGIRNTFSTHELNDWLVALDIAEPIITKVTPDMALSEAFEITKRLDMEHLSVIESNESDKYIGILDCRAVHRSLSAEVLSRQQKADNI
;
A
#
# COMPACT_ATOMS: atom_id res chain seq x y z
N MET A 1 25.37 58.62 -10.01
CA MET A 1 26.05 57.93 -8.90
C MET A 1 25.09 57.37 -7.85
N GLN A 2 23.95 57.96 -7.61
CA GLN A 2 22.94 57.46 -6.61
C GLN A 2 22.21 56.16 -6.97
N GLN A 3 22.03 55.82 -8.24
CA GLN A 3 21.33 54.55 -8.64
C GLN A 3 22.21 53.29 -8.46
N ARG A 4 23.54 53.40 -8.51
CA ARG A 4 24.44 52.25 -8.25
C ARG A 4 24.56 51.86 -6.76
N GLN A 5 24.38 52.82 -5.85
CA GLN A 5 24.41 52.53 -4.41
C GLN A 5 23.13 51.83 -3.92
N SER A 6 21.96 52.05 -4.55
CA SER A 6 20.70 51.39 -4.13
C SER A 6 20.64 49.89 -4.53
N ILE A 7 21.31 49.51 -5.62
CA ILE A 7 21.36 48.11 -6.09
C ILE A 7 22.33 47.28 -5.24
N LEU A 8 23.45 47.88 -4.82
CA LEU A 8 24.41 47.21 -3.92
C LEU A 8 23.86 47.03 -2.51
N CYS A 9 23.08 47.97 -1.98
CA CYS A 9 22.43 47.82 -0.68
C CYS A 9 21.33 46.76 -0.68
N LYS A 10 20.53 46.61 -1.76
CA LYS A 10 19.51 45.55 -1.85
C LYS A 10 20.13 44.14 -1.99
N GLY A 11 21.23 44.02 -2.74
CA GLY A 11 21.98 42.77 -2.86
C GLY A 11 22.59 42.30 -1.51
N TYR A 12 23.16 43.22 -0.78
CA TYR A 12 23.76 42.96 0.53
C TYR A 12 22.71 42.59 1.61
N PHE A 13 21.55 43.23 1.56
CA PHE A 13 20.42 42.92 2.48
C PHE A 13 19.80 41.55 2.20
N HIS A 14 19.65 41.16 0.93
CA HIS A 14 19.17 39.82 0.57
C HIS A 14 20.18 38.71 0.83
N ALA A 15 21.48 38.96 0.64
CA ALA A 15 22.54 38.02 1.02
C ALA A 15 22.62 37.83 2.53
N ARG A 16 22.46 38.92 3.31
CA ARG A 16 22.46 38.88 4.77
C ARG A 16 21.21 38.18 5.33
N LEU A 17 20.05 38.36 4.72
CA LEU A 17 18.81 37.65 5.06
C LEU A 17 18.89 36.13 4.75
N ARG A 18 19.48 35.76 3.59
CA ARG A 18 19.74 34.34 3.28
C ARG A 18 20.79 33.73 4.22
N PHE A 19 21.83 34.45 4.59
CA PHE A 19 22.83 33.98 5.55
C PHE A 19 22.27 33.86 6.97
N PHE A 20 21.39 34.78 7.37
CA PHE A 20 20.68 34.69 8.67
C PHE A 20 19.64 33.56 8.71
N GLN A 21 18.95 33.30 7.59
CA GLN A 21 18.04 32.16 7.47
C GLN A 21 18.78 30.82 7.45
N LEU A 22 19.92 30.72 6.75
CA LEU A 22 20.77 29.53 6.73
C LEU A 22 21.45 29.29 8.10
N SER A 23 21.93 30.34 8.77
CA SER A 23 22.50 30.26 10.11
C SER A 23 21.44 29.87 11.16
N ARG A 24 20.22 30.39 11.06
CA ARG A 24 19.11 30.05 11.95
C ARG A 24 18.61 28.62 11.73
N ASN A 25 18.61 28.14 10.48
CA ASN A 25 18.27 26.75 10.18
C ASN A 25 19.36 25.79 10.69
N ASN A 26 20.65 26.13 10.52
CA ASN A 26 21.74 25.32 11.07
C ASN A 26 21.72 25.30 12.62
N MET A 27 21.46 26.43 13.27
CA MET A 27 21.35 26.50 14.73
C MET A 27 20.14 25.72 15.27
N MET A 28 19.02 25.69 14.52
CA MET A 28 17.83 24.91 14.87
C MET A 28 18.07 23.40 14.66
N VAL A 29 18.80 23.02 13.62
CA VAL A 29 19.20 21.64 13.37
C VAL A 29 20.25 21.17 14.39
N GLU A 30 21.23 22.03 14.75
CA GLU A 30 22.20 21.72 15.78
C GLU A 30 21.58 21.64 17.19
N SER A 31 20.66 22.54 17.54
CA SER A 31 19.94 22.44 18.81
C SER A 31 19.04 21.22 18.91
N LEU A 32 18.44 20.79 17.79
CA LEU A 32 17.72 19.52 17.71
C LEU A 32 18.68 18.33 17.87
N LYS A 33 19.86 18.36 17.23
CA LYS A 33 20.90 17.34 17.39
C LYS A 33 21.39 17.25 18.85
N ASP A 34 21.62 18.37 19.50
CA ASP A 34 22.07 18.42 20.90
C ASP A 34 21.00 17.92 21.89
N ILE A 35 19.73 18.25 21.66
CA ILE A 35 18.59 17.71 22.43
C ILE A 35 18.48 16.20 22.21
N LEU A 36 18.69 15.74 20.97
CA LEU A 36 18.64 14.32 20.60
C LEU A 36 19.82 13.53 21.20
N ALA A 37 20.97 14.13 21.34
CA ALA A 37 22.18 13.50 21.91
C ALA A 37 22.17 13.35 23.45
N GLN A 38 21.32 14.09 24.17
CA GLN A 38 21.35 14.14 25.65
C GLN A 38 20.43 13.12 26.36
N THR A 39 19.57 12.34 25.64
CA THR A 39 18.58 11.49 26.31
C THR A 39 18.41 10.13 25.59
N GLU A 40 19.08 9.09 26.02
CA GLU A 40 19.10 7.75 25.38
C GLU A 40 17.73 7.05 25.26
N GLY A 41 16.73 7.29 26.08
CA GLY A 41 15.43 6.60 26.05
C GLY A 41 14.28 7.41 25.44
N LEU A 42 14.25 8.73 25.62
CA LEU A 42 13.22 9.62 25.06
C LEU A 42 13.43 9.88 23.55
N ASN A 43 14.66 9.74 23.07
CA ASN A 43 15.05 10.00 21.70
C ASN A 43 14.39 9.05 20.71
N LEU A 44 14.24 7.76 21.03
CA LEU A 44 13.69 6.77 20.12
C LEU A 44 12.20 7.04 19.81
N ILE A 45 11.42 7.40 20.82
CA ILE A 45 9.99 7.75 20.65
C ILE A 45 9.83 9.02 19.81
N LEU A 46 10.68 10.03 20.08
CA LEU A 46 10.68 11.27 19.31
C LEU A 46 11.06 11.02 17.84
N LEU A 47 12.09 10.20 17.59
CA LEU A 47 12.52 9.80 16.25
C LEU A 47 11.42 9.06 15.50
N ILE A 48 10.73 8.12 16.15
CA ILE A 48 9.55 7.43 15.58
C ILE A 48 8.47 8.45 15.23
N GLY A 49 8.17 9.38 16.13
CA GLY A 49 7.18 10.44 15.90
C GLY A 49 7.53 11.32 14.71
N ILE A 50 8.79 11.78 14.62
CA ILE A 50 9.29 12.57 13.49
C ILE A 50 9.21 11.76 12.19
N ALA A 51 9.68 10.52 12.20
CA ALA A 51 9.69 9.66 11.01
C ALA A 51 8.27 9.41 10.48
N VAL A 52 7.33 9.07 11.36
CA VAL A 52 5.92 8.82 10.98
C VAL A 52 5.25 10.11 10.51
N PHE A 53 5.41 11.21 11.23
CA PHE A 53 4.79 12.48 10.88
C PHE A 53 5.36 13.04 9.58
N ALA A 54 6.70 13.20 9.48
CA ALA A 54 7.36 13.72 8.30
C ALA A 54 7.15 12.79 7.09
N GLY A 55 7.23 11.47 7.29
CA GLY A 55 6.94 10.46 6.27
C GLY A 55 5.53 10.63 5.70
N THR A 56 4.52 10.75 6.56
CA THR A 56 3.12 10.95 6.15
C THR A 56 2.93 12.27 5.39
N VAL A 57 3.55 13.36 5.84
CA VAL A 57 3.50 14.67 5.16
C VAL A 57 4.20 14.58 3.81
N GLY A 58 5.39 13.98 3.76
CA GLY A 58 6.15 13.80 2.51
C GLY A 58 5.40 12.94 1.50
N ALA A 59 4.81 11.83 1.94
CA ALA A 59 3.97 11.00 1.10
C ALA A 59 2.78 11.77 0.51
N LYS A 60 2.10 12.58 1.32
CA LYS A 60 0.97 13.40 0.87
C LYS A 60 1.38 14.45 -0.17
N ILE A 61 2.58 15.03 -0.04
CA ILE A 61 3.14 15.96 -1.02
C ILE A 61 3.43 15.22 -2.34
N ILE A 62 4.13 14.10 -2.27
CA ILE A 62 4.50 13.27 -3.43
C ILE A 62 3.26 12.72 -4.14
N GLN A 63 2.23 12.32 -3.39
CA GLN A 63 0.96 11.83 -3.94
C GLN A 63 0.22 12.90 -4.76
N ARG A 64 0.36 14.19 -4.41
CA ARG A 64 -0.19 15.29 -5.24
C ARG A 64 0.45 15.36 -6.64
N LEU A 65 1.64 14.82 -6.80
CA LEU A 65 2.32 14.67 -8.09
C LEU A 65 1.91 13.39 -8.84
N HIS A 66 0.89 12.67 -8.37
CA HIS A 66 0.43 11.36 -8.90
C HIS A 66 1.53 10.28 -8.84
N ILE A 67 2.42 10.38 -7.87
CA ILE A 67 3.50 9.42 -7.60
C ILE A 67 3.10 8.58 -6.37
N PRO A 68 3.41 7.25 -6.33
CA PRO A 68 3.10 6.39 -5.19
C PRO A 68 3.66 6.91 -3.86
N GLN A 69 2.91 6.76 -2.78
CA GLN A 69 3.23 7.28 -1.44
C GLN A 69 4.56 6.74 -0.89
N ILE A 70 4.92 5.50 -1.25
CA ILE A 70 6.16 4.84 -0.82
C ILE A 70 7.39 5.67 -1.17
N ILE A 71 7.41 6.29 -2.36
CA ILE A 71 8.51 7.17 -2.77
C ILE A 71 8.64 8.35 -1.81
N GLY A 72 7.51 8.89 -1.35
CA GLY A 72 7.49 9.95 -0.34
C GLY A 72 8.12 9.52 0.98
N TYR A 73 7.77 8.32 1.46
CA TYR A 73 8.35 7.76 2.70
C TYR A 73 9.85 7.59 2.59
N ILE A 74 10.34 6.95 1.50
CA ILE A 74 11.77 6.72 1.28
C ILE A 74 12.51 8.05 1.11
N THR A 75 11.95 9.00 0.34
CA THR A 75 12.56 10.33 0.15
C THR A 75 12.72 11.08 1.47
N ILE A 76 11.71 11.05 2.33
CA ILE A 76 11.82 11.63 3.68
C ILE A 76 12.88 10.90 4.50
N GLY A 77 12.98 9.58 4.38
CA GLY A 77 14.06 8.82 5.02
C GLY A 77 15.45 9.29 4.58
N VAL A 78 15.66 9.48 3.27
CA VAL A 78 16.92 10.05 2.73
C VAL A 78 17.19 11.45 3.29
N ILE A 79 16.17 12.28 3.41
CA ILE A 79 16.30 13.64 3.98
C ILE A 79 16.66 13.57 5.46
N LEU A 80 15.97 12.75 6.26
CA LEU A 80 16.17 12.66 7.71
C LEU A 80 17.45 11.91 8.09
N GLY A 81 17.93 10.98 7.27
CA GLY A 81 19.18 10.24 7.47
C GLY A 81 20.36 10.98 6.82
N PRO A 82 20.80 10.56 5.63
CA PRO A 82 22.07 10.99 5.05
C PRO A 82 22.18 12.48 4.69
N LEU A 83 21.07 13.21 4.53
CA LEU A 83 21.11 14.65 4.20
C LEU A 83 21.16 15.55 5.45
N LEU A 84 20.32 15.29 6.45
CA LEU A 84 20.20 16.12 7.65
C LEU A 84 20.83 15.49 8.89
N ASP A 85 21.18 14.19 8.83
CA ASP A 85 21.77 13.42 9.95
C ASP A 85 20.97 13.54 11.26
N ILE A 86 19.63 13.60 11.12
CA ILE A 86 18.70 13.62 12.26
C ILE A 86 18.52 12.21 12.82
N ILE A 87 18.44 11.21 11.94
CA ILE A 87 18.39 9.80 12.31
C ILE A 87 19.77 9.20 12.05
N SER A 88 20.53 9.02 13.13
CA SER A 88 21.89 8.48 13.07
C SER A 88 21.88 6.96 12.78
N PRO A 89 22.98 6.38 12.27
CA PRO A 89 23.11 4.94 12.10
C PRO A 89 22.90 4.14 13.39
N ASP A 90 23.31 4.69 14.55
CA ASP A 90 23.11 4.05 15.86
C ASP A 90 21.63 3.98 16.24
N ALA A 91 20.85 5.03 15.95
CA ALA A 91 19.41 5.04 16.18
C ALA A 91 18.68 3.99 15.33
N ILE A 92 19.19 3.70 14.13
CA ILE A 92 18.62 2.67 13.24
C ILE A 92 18.78 1.27 13.83
N THR A 93 19.89 1.00 14.54
CA THR A 93 20.10 -0.31 15.19
C THR A 93 19.08 -0.57 16.29
N HIS A 94 18.71 0.46 17.05
CA HIS A 94 17.65 0.37 18.06
C HIS A 94 16.24 0.17 17.47
N LEU A 95 16.04 0.54 16.20
CA LEU A 95 14.79 0.33 15.48
C LEU A 95 14.72 -1.03 14.75
N GLU A 96 15.73 -1.86 14.85
CA GLU A 96 15.78 -3.15 14.13
C GLU A 96 14.64 -4.09 14.55
N SER A 97 14.31 -4.14 15.85
CA SER A 97 13.16 -4.91 16.33
C SER A 97 11.84 -4.43 15.74
N PHE A 98 11.72 -3.12 15.49
CA PHE A 98 10.55 -2.58 14.80
C PHE A 98 10.53 -2.97 13.32
N ASN A 99 11.66 -3.03 12.66
CA ASN A 99 11.75 -3.52 11.28
C ASN A 99 11.25 -4.97 11.18
N PHE A 100 11.66 -5.85 12.09
CA PHE A 100 11.15 -7.22 12.12
C PHE A 100 9.64 -7.27 12.39
N PHE A 101 9.13 -6.42 13.27
CA PHE A 101 7.69 -6.30 13.50
C PHE A 101 6.96 -5.87 12.23
N ALA A 102 7.45 -4.85 11.54
CA ALA A 102 6.88 -4.37 10.28
C ALA A 102 6.90 -5.48 9.21
N LEU A 103 8.04 -6.15 9.03
CA LEU A 103 8.18 -7.26 8.10
C LEU A 103 7.22 -8.41 8.39
N GLY A 104 7.01 -8.75 9.65
CA GLY A 104 6.07 -9.79 10.05
C GLY A 104 4.61 -9.41 9.77
N ILE A 105 4.19 -8.18 10.07
CA ILE A 105 2.84 -7.67 9.73
C ILE A 105 2.64 -7.69 8.21
N ILE A 106 3.63 -7.24 7.45
CA ILE A 106 3.60 -7.23 5.99
C ILE A 106 3.52 -8.66 5.46
N GLY A 107 4.38 -9.57 5.94
CA GLY A 107 4.38 -10.99 5.58
C GLY A 107 3.02 -11.63 5.85
N PHE A 108 2.43 -11.41 7.02
CA PHE A 108 1.10 -11.93 7.37
C PHE A 108 0.01 -11.44 6.39
N LEU A 109 0.01 -10.16 6.02
CA LEU A 109 -0.96 -9.60 5.09
C LEU A 109 -0.78 -10.17 3.67
N ILE A 110 0.47 -10.35 3.21
CA ILE A 110 0.78 -11.00 1.93
C ILE A 110 0.30 -12.46 1.95
N GLY A 111 0.56 -13.19 3.04
CA GLY A 111 0.06 -14.54 3.23
C GLY A 111 -1.46 -14.64 3.10
N GLY A 112 -2.19 -13.60 3.54
CA GLY A 112 -3.64 -13.50 3.38
C GLY A 112 -4.13 -13.39 1.93
N GLU A 113 -3.28 -12.97 1.00
CA GLU A 113 -3.59 -12.94 -0.43
C GLU A 113 -3.34 -14.30 -1.12
N LEU A 114 -2.60 -15.23 -0.47
CA LEU A 114 -2.26 -16.56 -0.99
C LEU A 114 -3.41 -17.56 -0.83
N LYS A 115 -4.51 -17.33 -1.54
CA LYS A 115 -5.66 -18.23 -1.54
C LYS A 115 -5.36 -19.49 -2.35
N ARG A 116 -5.71 -20.65 -1.78
CA ARG A 116 -5.54 -21.96 -2.42
C ARG A 116 -6.11 -22.01 -3.83
N ASP A 117 -7.24 -21.33 -4.06
CA ASP A 117 -7.90 -21.30 -5.36
C ASP A 117 -7.02 -20.72 -6.48
N ILE A 118 -6.15 -19.74 -6.12
CA ILE A 118 -5.17 -19.16 -7.05
C ILE A 118 -4.15 -20.22 -7.49
N PHE A 119 -3.61 -21.00 -6.54
CA PHE A 119 -2.65 -22.05 -6.84
C PHE A 119 -3.26 -23.20 -7.62
N VAL A 120 -4.50 -23.59 -7.30
CA VAL A 120 -5.22 -24.63 -8.03
C VAL A 120 -5.50 -24.19 -9.46
N LYS A 121 -5.92 -22.93 -9.66
CA LYS A 121 -6.26 -22.38 -10.98
C LYS A 121 -5.03 -22.04 -11.82
N PHE A 122 -3.98 -21.46 -11.22
CA PHE A 122 -2.84 -20.86 -11.92
C PHE A 122 -1.47 -21.41 -11.50
N GLY A 123 -1.39 -22.41 -10.63
CA GLY A 123 -0.13 -22.88 -9.99
C GLY A 123 0.99 -23.16 -10.99
N ARG A 124 0.73 -23.84 -12.10
CA ARG A 124 1.72 -24.11 -13.15
C ARG A 124 2.25 -22.80 -13.78
N GLN A 125 1.38 -21.81 -13.95
CA GLN A 125 1.77 -20.52 -14.52
C GLN A 125 2.64 -19.73 -13.55
N VAL A 126 2.25 -19.67 -12.28
CA VAL A 126 3.01 -18.98 -11.22
C VAL A 126 4.41 -19.57 -11.10
N PHE A 127 4.54 -20.91 -10.96
CA PHE A 127 5.86 -21.55 -10.83
C PHE A 127 6.71 -21.39 -12.08
N ALA A 128 6.13 -21.52 -13.27
CA ALA A 128 6.88 -21.32 -14.50
C ALA A 128 7.41 -19.88 -14.60
N ILE A 129 6.55 -18.88 -14.36
CA ILE A 129 6.96 -17.48 -14.43
C ILE A 129 8.02 -17.17 -13.38
N LEU A 130 7.83 -17.65 -12.14
CA LEU A 130 8.77 -17.48 -11.03
C LEU A 130 10.17 -17.98 -11.37
N ILE A 131 10.28 -19.21 -11.87
CA ILE A 131 11.58 -19.82 -12.22
C ILE A 131 12.24 -19.07 -13.39
N PHE A 132 11.46 -18.70 -14.41
CA PHE A 132 12.02 -17.96 -15.54
C PHE A 132 12.43 -16.54 -15.13
N GLU A 133 11.60 -15.84 -14.36
CA GLU A 133 11.85 -14.46 -13.92
C GLU A 133 13.09 -14.39 -13.03
N GLY A 134 13.11 -15.13 -11.91
CA GLY A 134 14.25 -15.15 -11.00
C GLY A 134 15.51 -15.72 -11.66
N GLY A 135 15.38 -16.78 -12.48
CA GLY A 135 16.50 -17.39 -13.21
C GLY A 135 17.12 -16.43 -14.24
N PHE A 136 16.32 -15.75 -15.07
CA PHE A 136 16.84 -14.77 -16.04
C PHE A 136 17.47 -13.56 -15.34
N ALA A 137 16.87 -13.06 -14.25
CA ALA A 137 17.46 -12.00 -13.45
C ALA A 137 18.81 -12.44 -12.88
N PHE A 138 18.87 -13.63 -12.28
CA PHE A 138 20.09 -14.24 -11.76
C PHE A 138 21.19 -14.30 -12.82
N PHE A 139 20.92 -14.95 -13.96
CA PHE A 139 21.94 -15.14 -14.99
C PHE A 139 22.38 -13.85 -15.65
N LEU A 140 21.46 -12.94 -15.98
CA LEU A 140 21.82 -11.67 -16.62
C LEU A 140 22.66 -10.78 -15.71
N VAL A 141 22.27 -10.66 -14.43
CA VAL A 141 23.04 -9.84 -13.47
C VAL A 141 24.38 -10.51 -13.17
N THR A 142 24.43 -11.83 -13.02
CA THR A 142 25.69 -12.57 -12.84
C THR A 142 26.65 -12.31 -13.99
N ILE A 143 26.21 -12.49 -15.23
CA ILE A 143 27.06 -12.30 -16.42
C ILE A 143 27.51 -10.84 -16.55
N ALA A 144 26.57 -9.90 -16.43
CA ALA A 144 26.88 -8.48 -16.58
C ALA A 144 27.83 -7.97 -15.47
N SER A 145 27.62 -8.40 -14.23
CA SER A 145 28.49 -8.07 -13.10
C SER A 145 29.85 -8.74 -13.24
N PHE A 146 29.90 -10.03 -13.62
CA PHE A 146 31.15 -10.75 -13.89
C PHE A 146 31.99 -10.04 -14.95
N LEU A 147 31.40 -9.72 -16.11
CA LEU A 147 32.10 -9.04 -17.19
C LEU A 147 32.67 -7.68 -16.74
N THR A 148 31.91 -6.92 -15.96
CA THR A 148 32.35 -5.61 -15.47
C THR A 148 33.42 -5.74 -14.40
N LEU A 149 33.26 -6.67 -13.44
CA LEU A 149 34.22 -6.87 -12.34
C LEU A 149 35.53 -7.48 -12.82
N ASN A 150 35.52 -8.30 -13.85
CA ASN A 150 36.72 -8.93 -14.43
C ASN A 150 37.73 -7.92 -15.01
N PHE A 151 37.33 -6.66 -15.23
CA PHE A 151 38.25 -5.57 -15.56
C PHE A 151 39.04 -5.05 -14.34
N PHE A 152 38.58 -5.31 -13.12
CA PHE A 152 39.16 -4.76 -11.89
C PHE A 152 39.71 -5.81 -10.95
N TYR A 153 39.20 -7.06 -11.01
CA TYR A 153 39.53 -8.17 -10.11
C TYR A 153 39.84 -9.44 -10.89
N SER A 154 40.43 -10.43 -10.21
CA SER A 154 40.62 -11.75 -10.80
C SER A 154 39.27 -12.39 -11.20
N TRP A 155 39.30 -13.28 -12.21
CA TRP A 155 38.07 -13.89 -12.71
C TRP A 155 37.32 -14.71 -11.62
N GLN A 156 38.02 -15.29 -10.64
CA GLN A 156 37.42 -16.02 -9.53
C GLN A 156 36.61 -15.09 -8.65
N ILE A 157 37.19 -13.95 -8.23
CA ILE A 157 36.53 -12.94 -7.42
C ILE A 157 35.38 -12.30 -8.19
N ALA A 158 35.60 -11.96 -9.46
CA ALA A 158 34.59 -11.38 -10.32
C ALA A 158 33.35 -12.28 -10.47
N LEU A 159 33.60 -13.62 -10.64
CA LEU A 159 32.50 -14.59 -10.73
C LEU A 159 31.84 -14.81 -9.37
N ALA A 160 32.59 -14.91 -8.28
CA ALA A 160 32.07 -15.08 -6.93
C ALA A 160 31.11 -13.91 -6.52
N VAL A 161 31.54 -12.68 -6.76
CA VAL A 161 30.70 -11.50 -6.50
C VAL A 161 29.53 -11.44 -7.48
N GLY A 162 29.77 -11.75 -8.76
CA GLY A 162 28.74 -11.74 -9.80
C GLY A 162 27.57 -12.70 -9.51
N VAL A 163 27.82 -13.92 -9.06
CA VAL A 163 26.76 -14.89 -8.71
C VAL A 163 25.97 -14.45 -7.48
N VAL A 164 26.64 -13.83 -6.49
CA VAL A 164 25.97 -13.28 -5.32
C VAL A 164 25.09 -12.10 -5.71
N PHE A 165 25.55 -11.20 -6.59
CA PHE A 165 24.74 -10.09 -7.10
C PHE A 165 23.51 -10.60 -7.86
N GLY A 166 23.69 -11.64 -8.70
CA GLY A 166 22.57 -12.27 -9.42
C GLY A 166 21.53 -12.85 -8.47
N ALA A 167 21.95 -13.55 -7.42
CA ALA A 167 21.06 -14.14 -6.44
C ALA A 167 20.29 -13.08 -5.65
N ILE A 168 20.96 -12.03 -5.18
CA ILE A 168 20.30 -10.91 -4.49
C ILE A 168 19.33 -10.17 -5.42
N CYS A 169 19.69 -10.08 -6.71
CA CYS A 169 18.84 -9.41 -7.71
C CYS A 169 17.54 -10.15 -7.99
N SER A 170 17.47 -11.45 -7.81
CA SER A 170 16.25 -12.22 -8.05
C SER A 170 15.12 -11.85 -7.09
N ALA A 171 15.42 -11.42 -5.86
CA ALA A 171 14.42 -11.00 -4.88
C ALA A 171 13.59 -9.80 -5.37
N THR A 172 12.28 -9.83 -5.10
CA THR A 172 11.35 -8.71 -5.33
C THR A 172 10.81 -8.26 -3.98
N ASP A 173 10.53 -6.95 -3.79
CA ASP A 173 9.95 -6.45 -2.53
C ASP A 173 8.43 -6.68 -2.47
N PRO A 174 7.96 -7.65 -1.68
CA PRO A 174 6.53 -7.93 -1.54
C PRO A 174 5.77 -6.74 -0.95
N ALA A 175 6.37 -6.08 0.04
CA ALA A 175 5.72 -5.02 0.78
C ALA A 175 5.38 -3.82 -0.11
N SER A 176 6.34 -3.33 -0.88
CA SER A 176 6.14 -2.22 -1.81
C SER A 176 5.13 -2.57 -2.89
N THR A 177 5.26 -3.77 -3.47
CA THR A 177 4.39 -4.22 -4.56
C THR A 177 2.93 -4.32 -4.11
N VAL A 178 2.67 -5.02 -3.02
CA VAL A 178 1.30 -5.21 -2.50
C VAL A 178 0.68 -3.88 -2.04
N ASN A 179 1.48 -2.99 -1.44
CA ASN A 179 0.97 -1.69 -1.03
C ASN A 179 0.51 -0.84 -2.23
N ILE A 180 1.22 -0.90 -3.35
CA ILE A 180 0.79 -0.24 -4.59
C ILE A 180 -0.51 -0.85 -5.11
N LEU A 181 -0.62 -2.18 -5.12
CA LEU A 181 -1.86 -2.85 -5.53
C LEU A 181 -3.06 -2.38 -4.69
N TRP A 182 -2.86 -2.18 -3.40
CA TRP A 182 -3.90 -1.66 -2.49
C TRP A 182 -4.18 -0.17 -2.70
N GLU A 183 -3.14 0.64 -2.90
CA GLU A 183 -3.29 2.09 -3.14
C GLU A 183 -4.11 2.34 -4.41
N TYR A 184 -3.85 1.58 -5.48
CA TYR A 184 -4.56 1.70 -6.76
C TYR A 184 -5.81 0.82 -6.85
N LYS A 185 -6.22 0.16 -5.75
CA LYS A 185 -7.43 -0.69 -5.69
C LYS A 185 -7.51 -1.66 -6.87
N THR A 186 -6.43 -2.39 -7.11
CA THR A 186 -6.30 -3.24 -8.30
C THR A 186 -7.02 -4.57 -8.12
N ARG A 187 -7.55 -5.10 -9.23
CA ARG A 187 -8.10 -6.45 -9.34
C ARG A 187 -8.01 -6.94 -10.77
N GLY A 188 -7.53 -8.17 -10.96
CA GLY A 188 -7.46 -8.82 -12.26
C GLY A 188 -6.38 -9.90 -12.33
N PRO A 189 -6.18 -10.50 -13.52
CA PRO A 189 -5.19 -11.55 -13.71
C PRO A 189 -3.75 -11.12 -13.43
N LEU A 190 -3.36 -9.89 -13.82
CA LEU A 190 -2.03 -9.36 -13.55
C LEU A 190 -1.80 -9.19 -12.04
N THR A 191 -2.76 -8.57 -11.34
CA THR A 191 -2.74 -8.40 -9.88
C THR A 191 -2.59 -9.75 -9.18
N THR A 192 -3.37 -10.75 -9.58
CA THR A 192 -3.34 -12.09 -8.99
C THR A 192 -2.00 -12.79 -9.22
N MET A 193 -1.47 -12.73 -10.45
CA MET A 193 -0.18 -13.32 -10.79
C MET A 193 0.97 -12.63 -10.07
N LEU A 194 0.96 -11.29 -10.05
CA LEU A 194 1.97 -10.49 -9.38
C LEU A 194 2.04 -10.82 -7.89
N THR A 195 0.89 -10.81 -7.19
CA THR A 195 0.82 -11.15 -5.75
C THR A 195 1.36 -12.56 -5.47
N ALA A 196 0.99 -13.53 -6.31
CA ALA A 196 1.44 -14.92 -6.13
C ALA A 196 2.95 -15.10 -6.39
N ILE A 197 3.50 -14.44 -7.41
CA ILE A 197 4.92 -14.53 -7.75
C ILE A 197 5.76 -13.86 -6.67
N VAL A 198 5.44 -12.62 -6.32
CA VAL A 198 6.21 -11.84 -5.34
C VAL A 198 6.21 -12.52 -3.96
N ALA A 199 5.14 -13.21 -3.59
CA ALA A 199 5.09 -13.96 -2.34
C ALA A 199 6.00 -15.21 -2.30
N LEU A 200 6.38 -15.75 -3.46
CA LEU A 200 7.25 -16.94 -3.56
C LEU A 200 8.68 -16.59 -3.98
N ASP A 201 8.89 -15.38 -4.48
CA ASP A 201 10.15 -14.93 -5.06
C ASP A 201 11.28 -14.89 -4.02
N ASP A 202 10.96 -14.55 -2.79
CA ASP A 202 11.89 -14.54 -1.66
C ASP A 202 12.46 -15.93 -1.38
N ALA A 203 11.62 -16.96 -1.44
CA ALA A 203 12.08 -18.34 -1.27
C ALA A 203 13.02 -18.77 -2.41
N LEU A 204 12.73 -18.38 -3.66
CA LEU A 204 13.61 -18.63 -4.79
C LEU A 204 14.94 -17.89 -4.64
N ALA A 205 14.89 -16.61 -4.26
CA ALA A 205 16.08 -15.78 -4.04
C ALA A 205 17.00 -16.38 -2.96
N LEU A 206 16.42 -16.89 -1.87
CA LEU A 206 17.19 -17.56 -0.81
C LEU A 206 17.89 -18.82 -1.33
N VAL A 207 17.20 -19.67 -2.09
CA VAL A 207 17.81 -20.88 -2.70
C VAL A 207 18.94 -20.50 -3.65
N LEU A 208 18.73 -19.50 -4.50
CA LEU A 208 19.78 -18.99 -5.41
C LEU A 208 20.96 -18.40 -4.63
N TYR A 209 20.69 -17.66 -3.55
CA TYR A 209 21.70 -17.05 -2.71
C TYR A 209 22.63 -18.08 -2.06
N ILE A 210 22.06 -19.14 -1.50
CA ILE A 210 22.85 -20.19 -0.83
C ILE A 210 23.74 -20.93 -1.82
N THR A 211 23.19 -21.30 -2.98
CA THR A 211 23.97 -21.94 -4.03
C THR A 211 25.08 -21.00 -4.52
N SER A 212 24.81 -19.70 -4.60
CA SER A 212 25.78 -18.68 -5.02
C SER A 212 26.89 -18.46 -4.00
N VAL A 213 26.56 -18.39 -2.70
CA VAL A 213 27.57 -18.26 -1.64
C VAL A 213 28.45 -19.50 -1.56
N SER A 214 27.88 -20.68 -1.71
CA SER A 214 28.64 -21.93 -1.75
C SER A 214 29.62 -21.98 -2.94
N LEU A 215 29.18 -21.52 -4.12
CA LEU A 215 30.05 -21.38 -5.29
C LEU A 215 31.11 -20.30 -5.08
N ALA A 216 30.76 -19.17 -4.47
CA ALA A 216 31.69 -18.09 -4.16
C ALA A 216 32.79 -18.57 -3.21
N ASN A 217 32.47 -19.29 -2.12
CA ASN A 217 33.43 -19.87 -1.18
C ASN A 217 34.33 -20.88 -1.88
N PHE A 218 33.81 -21.71 -2.78
CA PHE A 218 34.62 -22.62 -3.58
C PHE A 218 35.62 -21.89 -4.50
N LEU A 219 35.21 -20.79 -5.12
CA LEU A 219 36.05 -20.00 -6.03
C LEU A 219 37.14 -19.18 -5.30
N THR A 220 36.87 -18.73 -4.07
CA THR A 220 37.79 -17.90 -3.28
C THR A 220 38.78 -18.72 -2.45
N GLY A 221 38.62 -20.03 -2.37
CA GLY A 221 39.59 -20.93 -1.73
C GLY A 221 39.36 -21.20 -0.24
N ASP A 222 38.27 -20.70 0.36
CA ASP A 222 37.89 -20.98 1.77
C ASP A 222 37.27 -22.39 1.92
N GLY A 223 37.92 -23.41 1.37
CA GLY A 223 37.46 -24.76 1.04
C GLY A 223 37.09 -25.72 2.18
N GLU A 224 36.74 -25.26 3.40
CA GLU A 224 36.31 -26.13 4.52
C GLU A 224 34.79 -26.18 4.75
N SER A 225 34.01 -25.34 4.11
CA SER A 225 32.54 -25.41 4.26
C SER A 225 31.94 -26.44 3.29
N HIS A 226 31.41 -27.54 3.84
CA HIS A 226 30.69 -28.52 3.03
C HIS A 226 29.44 -27.91 2.41
N PHE A 227 29.42 -27.79 1.08
CA PHE A 227 28.26 -27.34 0.30
C PHE A 227 26.94 -27.98 0.78
N LEU A 228 26.99 -29.27 1.10
CA LEU A 228 25.82 -30.02 1.56
C LEU A 228 25.28 -29.55 2.91
N GLU A 229 26.17 -29.17 3.84
CA GLU A 229 25.72 -28.67 5.18
C GLU A 229 25.03 -27.32 5.06
N LEU A 230 25.58 -26.39 4.28
CA LEU A 230 24.94 -25.09 4.05
C LEU A 230 23.59 -25.24 3.33
N PHE A 231 23.53 -26.12 2.35
CA PHE A 231 22.29 -26.41 1.63
C PHE A 231 21.23 -27.05 2.54
N LEU A 232 21.62 -28.03 3.38
CA LEU A 232 20.71 -28.64 4.34
C LEU A 232 20.22 -27.65 5.41
N HIS A 233 21.11 -26.78 5.90
CA HIS A 233 20.73 -25.74 6.87
C HIS A 233 19.62 -24.85 6.32
N SER A 234 19.71 -24.46 5.08
CA SER A 234 18.68 -23.60 4.48
C SER A 234 17.38 -24.31 4.13
N ILE A 235 17.43 -25.59 3.79
CA ILE A 235 16.20 -26.40 3.69
C ILE A 235 15.53 -26.46 5.06
N ILE A 236 16.28 -26.62 6.14
CA ILE A 236 15.75 -26.63 7.51
C ILE A 236 15.17 -25.26 7.87
N GLU A 237 15.85 -24.17 7.54
CA GLU A 237 15.36 -22.80 7.74
C GLU A 237 14.03 -22.57 6.99
N LEU A 238 13.99 -22.93 5.70
CA LEU A 238 12.80 -22.81 4.87
C LEU A 238 11.64 -23.64 5.41
N ALA A 239 11.89 -24.94 5.68
CA ALA A 239 10.88 -25.86 6.20
C ALA A 239 10.41 -25.46 7.61
N GLY A 240 11.34 -25.01 8.46
CA GLY A 240 11.05 -24.50 9.80
C GLY A 240 10.20 -23.25 9.79
N SER A 241 10.53 -22.28 8.91
CA SER A 241 9.74 -21.06 8.71
C SER A 241 8.31 -21.37 8.29
N LEU A 242 8.13 -22.23 7.30
CA LEU A 242 6.81 -22.67 6.83
C LEU A 242 6.06 -23.43 7.92
N GLY A 243 6.74 -24.36 8.61
CA GLY A 243 6.15 -25.15 9.70
C GLY A 243 5.68 -24.30 10.87
N LEU A 244 6.50 -23.36 11.33
CA LEU A 244 6.18 -22.40 12.38
C LEU A 244 4.95 -21.57 12.00
N GLY A 245 4.97 -20.99 10.79
CA GLY A 245 3.86 -20.16 10.31
C GLY A 245 2.56 -20.95 10.18
N LEU A 246 2.60 -22.14 9.58
CA LEU A 246 1.42 -23.01 9.45
C LEU A 246 0.84 -23.38 10.82
N ALA A 247 1.67 -23.78 11.78
CA ALA A 247 1.23 -24.12 13.14
C ALA A 247 0.56 -22.91 13.82
N ALA A 248 1.20 -21.74 13.76
CA ALA A 248 0.66 -20.51 14.34
C ALA A 248 -0.65 -20.07 13.68
N GLY A 249 -0.77 -20.19 12.36
CA GLY A 249 -1.99 -19.89 11.63
C GLY A 249 -3.16 -20.82 11.98
N LEU A 250 -2.88 -22.11 12.21
CA LEU A 250 -3.88 -23.06 12.69
C LEU A 250 -4.32 -22.77 14.13
N ILE A 251 -3.39 -22.38 15.01
CA ILE A 251 -3.70 -21.93 16.37
C ILE A 251 -4.58 -20.69 16.32
N LEU A 252 -4.20 -19.68 15.52
CA LEU A 252 -4.97 -18.45 15.36
C LEU A 252 -6.38 -18.73 14.82
N ARG A 253 -6.51 -19.64 13.83
CA ARG A 253 -7.82 -20.12 13.36
C ARG A 253 -8.68 -20.66 14.51
N TRP A 254 -8.10 -21.46 15.39
CA TRP A 254 -8.84 -22.05 16.53
C TRP A 254 -9.30 -20.95 17.50
N ILE A 255 -8.42 -20.00 17.83
CA ILE A 255 -8.72 -18.86 18.70
C ILE A 255 -9.86 -18.01 18.14
N ILE A 256 -9.77 -17.59 16.86
CA ILE A 256 -10.77 -16.73 16.20
C ILE A 256 -12.16 -17.39 16.13
N ARG A 257 -12.23 -18.72 16.13
CA ARG A 257 -13.51 -19.42 16.18
C ARG A 257 -14.27 -19.23 17.49
N LEU A 258 -13.55 -18.98 18.58
CA LEU A 258 -14.08 -18.83 19.93
C LEU A 258 -14.43 -17.36 20.27
N ILE A 259 -14.06 -16.40 19.41
CA ILE A 259 -14.18 -14.97 19.68
C ILE A 259 -15.16 -14.34 18.69
N GLU A 260 -16.10 -13.56 19.21
CA GLU A 260 -17.07 -12.79 18.39
C GLU A 260 -16.72 -11.31 18.30
N ASP A 261 -15.94 -10.79 19.26
CA ASP A 261 -15.55 -9.41 19.42
C ASP A 261 -14.37 -9.05 18.50
N ASP A 262 -14.55 -8.03 17.66
CA ASP A 262 -13.57 -7.58 16.69
C ASP A 262 -12.28 -7.07 17.32
N GLU A 263 -12.36 -6.36 18.44
CA GLU A 263 -11.18 -5.83 19.14
C GLU A 263 -10.32 -6.99 19.65
N LYS A 264 -10.93 -8.02 20.19
CA LYS A 264 -10.22 -9.22 20.64
C LYS A 264 -9.60 -9.99 19.47
N VAL A 265 -10.29 -10.07 18.32
CA VAL A 265 -9.71 -10.66 17.09
C VAL A 265 -8.45 -9.94 16.68
N LEU A 266 -8.44 -8.59 16.70
CA LEU A 266 -7.25 -7.79 16.39
C LEU A 266 -6.10 -8.09 17.35
N VAL A 267 -6.37 -8.04 18.66
CA VAL A 267 -5.36 -8.29 19.72
C VAL A 267 -4.72 -9.66 19.57
N PHE A 268 -5.52 -10.72 19.41
CA PHE A 268 -4.99 -12.07 19.25
C PHE A 268 -4.23 -12.24 17.93
N THR A 269 -4.69 -11.61 16.85
CA THR A 269 -4.00 -11.68 15.56
C THR A 269 -2.62 -11.01 15.65
N ILE A 270 -2.54 -9.80 16.21
CA ILE A 270 -1.25 -9.11 16.43
C ILE A 270 -0.38 -9.95 17.37
N GLY A 271 -0.93 -10.44 18.47
CA GLY A 271 -0.21 -11.25 19.45
C GLY A 271 0.44 -12.49 18.84
N ILE A 272 -0.30 -13.24 18.02
CA ILE A 272 0.24 -14.43 17.31
C ILE A 272 1.31 -14.02 16.28
N VAL A 273 1.10 -12.96 15.52
CA VAL A 273 2.11 -12.50 14.55
C VAL A 273 3.39 -12.09 15.26
N VAL A 274 3.31 -11.32 16.36
CA VAL A 274 4.49 -10.94 17.16
C VAL A 274 5.18 -12.18 17.76
N LEU A 275 4.42 -13.16 18.21
CA LEU A 275 4.96 -14.42 18.72
C LEU A 275 5.68 -15.20 17.62
N VAL A 276 5.13 -15.27 16.41
CA VAL A 276 5.79 -15.89 15.24
C VAL A 276 7.09 -15.19 14.92
N ILE A 277 7.11 -13.85 14.91
CA ILE A 277 8.32 -13.04 14.68
C ILE A 277 9.39 -13.40 15.74
N GLY A 278 9.03 -13.37 17.02
CA GLY A 278 9.95 -13.65 18.12
C GLY A 278 10.52 -15.06 18.05
N LEU A 279 9.68 -16.06 17.77
CA LEU A 279 10.12 -17.45 17.62
C LEU A 279 10.99 -17.65 16.38
N ALA A 280 10.65 -17.02 15.25
CA ALA A 280 11.44 -17.07 14.03
C ALA A 280 12.85 -16.52 14.28
N ILE A 281 12.98 -15.34 14.89
CA ILE A 281 14.28 -14.77 15.26
C ILE A 281 15.06 -15.70 16.20
N THR A 282 14.41 -16.25 17.22
CA THR A 282 15.06 -17.08 18.22
C THR A 282 15.59 -18.40 17.64
N TRP A 283 14.88 -18.98 16.67
CA TRP A 283 15.26 -20.26 16.06
C TRP A 283 16.06 -20.11 14.76
N GLY A 284 16.36 -18.85 14.35
CA GLY A 284 17.07 -18.58 13.10
C GLY A 284 16.24 -18.86 11.85
N PHE A 285 14.90 -18.73 11.94
CA PHE A 285 13.98 -18.86 10.81
C PHE A 285 13.70 -17.51 10.15
N ASP A 286 13.27 -17.52 8.89
CA ASP A 286 12.90 -16.31 8.18
C ASP A 286 11.56 -15.75 8.71
N VAL A 287 11.59 -14.46 9.13
CA VAL A 287 10.45 -13.77 9.75
C VAL A 287 9.30 -13.55 8.77
N ILE A 288 9.63 -13.17 7.52
CA ILE A 288 8.62 -12.87 6.51
C ILE A 288 7.92 -14.15 6.09
N LEU A 289 8.71 -15.18 5.76
CA LEU A 289 8.19 -16.46 5.33
C LEU A 289 7.33 -17.13 6.42
N SER A 290 7.76 -17.06 7.70
CA SER A 290 6.99 -17.58 8.82
C SER A 290 5.66 -16.85 9.00
N SER A 291 5.68 -15.51 8.94
CA SER A 291 4.46 -14.69 9.07
C SER A 291 3.54 -14.87 7.85
N MET A 292 4.11 -14.98 6.65
CA MET A 292 3.37 -15.24 5.41
C MET A 292 2.69 -16.61 5.44
N ALA A 293 3.39 -17.65 5.90
CA ALA A 293 2.81 -18.98 6.08
C ALA A 293 1.67 -18.97 7.12
N CYS A 294 1.77 -18.16 8.18
CA CYS A 294 0.70 -17.95 9.16
C CYS A 294 -0.54 -17.32 8.50
N GLY A 295 -0.37 -16.26 7.73
CA GLY A 295 -1.46 -15.62 6.99
C GLY A 295 -2.10 -16.56 5.96
N ALA A 296 -1.27 -17.27 5.18
CA ALA A 296 -1.72 -18.25 4.20
C ALA A 296 -2.51 -19.41 4.84
N ALA A 297 -2.06 -19.91 6.01
CA ALA A 297 -2.80 -20.92 6.75
C ALA A 297 -4.16 -20.39 7.21
N LEU A 298 -4.20 -19.19 7.76
CA LEU A 298 -5.43 -18.59 8.26
C LEU A 298 -6.47 -18.40 7.15
N ILE A 299 -6.09 -17.80 6.00
CA ILE A 299 -7.02 -17.52 4.89
C ILE A 299 -7.57 -18.81 4.27
N ASN A 300 -6.73 -19.84 4.16
CA ASN A 300 -7.13 -21.09 3.50
C ASN A 300 -7.95 -22.03 4.40
N PHE A 301 -7.70 -22.01 5.71
CA PHE A 301 -8.41 -22.91 6.64
C PHE A 301 -9.58 -22.25 7.39
N ALA A 302 -9.72 -20.90 7.36
CA ALA A 302 -10.82 -20.17 7.98
C ALA A 302 -11.34 -19.00 7.13
N PRO A 303 -11.74 -19.21 5.87
CA PRO A 303 -11.90 -18.11 4.89
C PRO A 303 -12.97 -17.07 5.26
N ARG A 304 -14.05 -17.46 5.95
CA ARG A 304 -15.14 -16.51 6.27
C ARG A 304 -14.82 -15.57 7.44
N ARG A 305 -14.16 -16.07 8.51
CA ARG A 305 -13.83 -15.26 9.70
C ARG A 305 -12.47 -14.57 9.61
N SER A 306 -11.54 -15.15 8.84
CA SER A 306 -10.20 -14.56 8.66
C SER A 306 -10.20 -13.24 7.90
N LEU A 307 -11.16 -13.00 7.01
CA LEU A 307 -11.26 -11.72 6.28
C LEU A 307 -11.28 -10.52 7.24
N LYS A 308 -11.97 -10.67 8.37
CA LYS A 308 -12.02 -9.63 9.40
C LYS A 308 -10.65 -9.35 10.03
N SER A 309 -9.88 -10.40 10.36
CA SER A 309 -8.52 -10.26 10.89
C SER A 309 -7.62 -9.49 9.94
N PHE A 310 -7.65 -9.83 8.65
CA PHE A 310 -6.88 -9.12 7.64
C PHE A 310 -7.33 -7.67 7.47
N GLU A 311 -8.64 -7.40 7.49
CA GLU A 311 -9.18 -6.05 7.42
C GLU A 311 -8.71 -5.18 8.60
N LEU A 312 -8.77 -5.72 9.82
CA LEU A 312 -8.36 -5.02 11.04
C LEU A 312 -6.85 -4.74 11.05
N ILE A 313 -6.03 -5.73 10.67
CA ILE A 313 -4.57 -5.54 10.53
C ILE A 313 -4.26 -4.51 9.44
N ARG A 314 -4.96 -4.54 8.29
CA ARG A 314 -4.79 -3.58 7.21
C ARG A 314 -5.11 -2.14 7.63
N LYS A 315 -6.12 -1.94 8.49
CA LYS A 315 -6.44 -0.64 9.09
C LYS A 315 -5.38 -0.16 10.09
N PHE A 316 -4.73 -1.09 10.78
CA PHE A 316 -3.66 -0.81 11.76
C PHE A 316 -2.30 -0.54 11.10
N SER A 317 -2.01 -1.14 9.95
CA SER A 317 -0.68 -1.18 9.34
C SER A 317 -0.10 0.14 8.78
N PRO A 318 -0.86 1.20 8.41
CA PRO A 318 -0.28 2.38 7.78
C PRO A 318 0.88 3.04 8.54
N PRO A 319 0.83 3.31 9.85
CA PRO A 319 1.98 3.89 10.56
C PRO A 319 3.20 2.95 10.57
N VAL A 320 2.96 1.63 10.52
CA VAL A 320 4.02 0.62 10.46
C VAL A 320 4.76 0.71 9.12
N TYR A 321 4.02 0.82 8.00
CA TYR A 321 4.61 1.03 6.67
C TYR A 321 5.39 2.32 6.56
N VAL A 322 4.81 3.43 7.03
CA VAL A 322 5.49 4.74 6.98
C VAL A 322 6.84 4.67 7.65
N LEU A 323 6.89 4.19 8.89
CA LEU A 323 8.14 4.09 9.65
C LEU A 323 9.14 3.15 8.98
N PHE A 324 8.67 2.00 8.50
CA PHE A 324 9.50 1.01 7.81
C PHE A 324 10.20 1.61 6.57
N PHE A 325 9.46 2.25 5.67
CA PHE A 325 10.06 2.83 4.46
C PHE A 325 10.92 4.07 4.74
N VAL A 326 10.60 4.86 5.77
CA VAL A 326 11.48 5.95 6.21
C VAL A 326 12.81 5.39 6.70
N ILE A 327 12.81 4.33 7.52
CA ILE A 327 14.05 3.68 8.01
C ILE A 327 14.87 3.11 6.84
N ILE A 328 14.24 2.54 5.81
CA ILE A 328 14.97 2.10 4.60
C ILE A 328 15.67 3.30 3.96
N GLY A 329 14.99 4.43 3.81
CA GLY A 329 15.57 5.64 3.24
C GLY A 329 16.77 6.17 4.04
N THR A 330 16.76 6.05 5.37
CA THR A 330 17.87 6.55 6.21
C THR A 330 19.17 5.74 6.08
N ARG A 331 19.10 4.50 5.58
CA ARG A 331 20.30 3.64 5.38
C ARG A 331 21.11 3.97 4.13
N MET A 332 20.70 4.96 3.35
CA MET A 332 21.36 5.33 2.10
C MET A 332 22.66 6.10 2.33
N ASN A 333 23.73 5.68 1.63
CA ASN A 333 24.97 6.47 1.54
C ASN A 333 25.05 7.17 0.17
N ILE A 334 25.18 8.50 0.17
CA ILE A 334 25.16 9.33 -1.06
C ILE A 334 26.57 9.57 -1.63
N GLN A 335 27.63 9.37 -0.83
CA GLN A 335 29.03 9.61 -1.24
C GLN A 335 29.64 8.36 -1.88
N MET A 336 29.66 8.30 -3.23
CA MET A 336 30.11 7.10 -3.95
C MET A 336 31.07 7.41 -5.11
N SER A 337 32.06 6.50 -5.32
CA SER A 337 32.99 6.60 -6.45
C SER A 337 32.33 6.28 -7.80
N SER A 338 32.92 6.76 -8.92
CA SER A 338 32.41 6.51 -10.28
C SER A 338 32.30 5.01 -10.63
N ARG A 339 33.17 4.16 -10.03
CA ARG A 339 33.12 2.68 -10.21
C ARG A 339 31.86 2.08 -9.61
N ILE A 340 31.43 2.56 -8.43
CA ILE A 340 30.23 2.09 -7.73
C ILE A 340 28.99 2.47 -8.55
N TRP A 341 28.93 3.68 -9.11
CA TRP A 341 27.85 4.09 -9.99
C TRP A 341 27.75 3.23 -11.25
N LEU A 342 28.88 2.89 -11.88
CA LEU A 342 28.90 2.00 -13.04
C LEU A 342 28.35 0.62 -12.71
N LEU A 343 28.85 -0.01 -11.63
CA LEU A 343 28.40 -1.33 -11.19
C LEU A 343 26.95 -1.34 -10.77
N ALA A 344 26.49 -0.30 -10.07
CA ALA A 344 25.09 -0.15 -9.70
C ALA A 344 24.19 0.01 -10.94
N ALA A 345 24.64 0.76 -11.96
CA ALA A 345 23.91 0.89 -13.23
C ALA A 345 23.83 -0.48 -13.95
N VAL A 346 24.91 -1.26 -13.97
CA VAL A 346 24.93 -2.61 -14.55
C VAL A 346 23.99 -3.54 -13.79
N TYR A 347 24.00 -3.49 -12.46
CA TYR A 347 23.09 -4.25 -11.60
C TYR A 347 21.62 -3.90 -11.87
N VAL A 348 21.28 -2.60 -11.89
CA VAL A 348 19.91 -2.12 -12.13
C VAL A 348 19.43 -2.49 -13.53
N LEU A 349 20.24 -2.24 -14.57
CA LEU A 349 19.87 -2.57 -15.94
C LEU A 349 19.73 -4.08 -16.14
N GLY A 350 20.65 -4.86 -15.57
CA GLY A 350 20.59 -6.31 -15.59
C GLY A 350 19.33 -6.84 -14.89
N SER A 351 18.96 -6.25 -13.76
CA SER A 351 17.72 -6.55 -13.05
C SER A 351 16.49 -6.28 -13.91
N ILE A 352 16.36 -5.06 -14.45
CA ILE A 352 15.23 -4.65 -15.29
C ILE A 352 15.09 -5.57 -16.51
N LEU A 353 16.18 -5.82 -17.24
CA LEU A 353 16.17 -6.67 -18.42
C LEU A 353 15.90 -8.13 -18.06
N GLY A 354 16.50 -8.63 -16.99
CA GLY A 354 16.34 -10.02 -16.53
C GLY A 354 14.91 -10.32 -16.11
N LYS A 355 14.36 -9.49 -15.23
CA LYS A 355 12.98 -9.64 -14.74
C LYS A 355 11.96 -9.45 -15.85
N THR A 356 12.15 -8.49 -16.75
CA THR A 356 11.24 -8.29 -17.90
C THR A 356 11.27 -9.45 -18.87
N SER A 357 12.45 -9.88 -19.31
CA SER A 357 12.58 -10.99 -20.26
C SER A 357 12.15 -12.31 -19.63
N GLY A 358 12.58 -12.59 -18.40
CA GLY A 358 12.23 -13.82 -17.69
C GLY A 358 10.71 -13.94 -17.46
N SER A 359 10.07 -12.89 -16.95
CA SER A 359 8.61 -12.89 -16.77
C SER A 359 7.84 -13.03 -18.09
N TYR A 360 8.33 -12.40 -19.17
CA TYR A 360 7.74 -12.54 -20.50
C TYR A 360 7.86 -13.98 -21.02
N PHE A 361 9.07 -14.57 -21.02
CA PHE A 361 9.26 -15.94 -21.49
C PHE A 361 8.52 -16.96 -20.61
N GLY A 362 8.52 -16.80 -19.29
CA GLY A 362 7.76 -17.63 -18.37
C GLY A 362 6.25 -17.55 -18.62
N ALA A 363 5.73 -16.34 -18.85
CA ALA A 363 4.31 -16.12 -19.16
C ALA A 363 3.92 -16.67 -20.54
N VAL A 364 4.79 -16.60 -21.54
CA VAL A 364 4.57 -17.23 -22.86
C VAL A 364 4.58 -18.74 -22.72
N TYR A 365 5.60 -19.31 -22.06
CA TYR A 365 5.73 -20.76 -21.84
C TYR A 365 4.52 -21.34 -21.10
N SER A 366 4.03 -20.63 -20.08
CA SER A 366 2.88 -21.08 -19.28
C SER A 366 1.51 -20.72 -19.89
N LYS A 367 1.49 -20.11 -21.07
CA LYS A 367 0.28 -19.66 -21.78
C LYS A 367 -0.59 -18.69 -20.95
N ALA A 368 0.03 -17.82 -20.16
CA ALA A 368 -0.67 -16.79 -19.40
C ALA A 368 -1.42 -15.81 -20.33
N VAL A 369 -2.37 -15.06 -19.78
CA VAL A 369 -3.15 -14.07 -20.54
C VAL A 369 -2.26 -12.94 -21.10
N PRO A 370 -2.65 -12.25 -22.18
CA PRO A 370 -1.83 -11.25 -22.83
C PRO A 370 -1.42 -10.08 -21.93
N THR A 371 -2.28 -9.68 -20.98
CA THR A 371 -2.00 -8.63 -20.01
C THR A 371 -0.85 -9.01 -19.10
N VAL A 372 -0.82 -10.23 -18.58
CA VAL A 372 0.28 -10.78 -17.78
C VAL A 372 1.57 -10.82 -18.59
N ARG A 373 1.54 -11.37 -19.83
CA ARG A 373 2.74 -11.46 -20.69
C ARG A 373 3.40 -10.11 -20.93
N LYS A 374 2.59 -9.06 -21.15
CA LYS A 374 3.11 -7.74 -21.54
C LYS A 374 3.54 -6.87 -20.36
N TYR A 375 2.85 -6.98 -19.21
CA TYR A 375 2.95 -5.98 -18.16
C TYR A 375 3.52 -6.49 -16.84
N LEU A 376 3.57 -7.80 -16.63
CA LEU A 376 4.06 -8.38 -15.37
C LEU A 376 5.50 -7.95 -15.07
N GLY A 377 6.40 -7.99 -16.07
CA GLY A 377 7.80 -7.61 -15.88
C GLY A 377 7.99 -6.20 -15.34
N PHE A 378 7.13 -5.25 -15.72
CA PHE A 378 7.17 -3.88 -15.20
C PHE A 378 6.87 -3.81 -13.70
N CYS A 379 6.14 -4.77 -13.17
CA CYS A 379 5.70 -4.77 -11.78
C CYS A 379 6.68 -5.48 -10.82
N LEU A 380 7.77 -6.06 -11.34
CA LEU A 380 8.70 -6.90 -10.57
C LEU A 380 10.07 -6.24 -10.29
N TYR A 381 10.23 -4.93 -10.60
CA TYR A 381 11.53 -4.26 -10.44
C TYR A 381 11.86 -3.87 -9.00
N GLN A 382 10.87 -3.85 -8.12
CA GLN A 382 11.07 -3.40 -6.75
C GLN A 382 11.94 -4.38 -5.98
N GLN A 383 12.96 -3.85 -5.33
CA GLN A 383 13.81 -4.59 -4.40
C GLN A 383 13.79 -3.91 -3.04
N GLY A 384 13.78 -4.69 -1.96
CA GLY A 384 13.62 -4.17 -0.62
C GLY A 384 14.50 -4.84 0.42
N THR A 385 13.92 -5.05 1.59
CA THR A 385 14.63 -5.46 2.80
C THR A 385 15.31 -6.81 2.65
N ILE A 386 14.74 -7.75 1.90
CA ILE A 386 15.34 -9.08 1.73
C ILE A 386 16.63 -8.99 0.93
N ALA A 387 16.65 -8.20 -0.15
CA ALA A 387 17.89 -7.95 -0.89
C ALA A 387 18.98 -7.36 0.02
N ILE A 388 18.61 -6.44 0.92
CA ILE A 388 19.55 -5.86 1.90
C ILE A 388 19.98 -6.91 2.95
N ALA A 389 19.07 -7.74 3.42
CA ALA A 389 19.40 -8.80 4.38
C ALA A 389 20.38 -9.81 3.77
N LEU A 390 20.13 -10.30 2.55
CA LEU A 390 21.02 -11.18 1.83
C LEU A 390 22.39 -10.53 1.56
N LEU A 391 22.41 -9.23 1.27
CA LEU A 391 23.63 -8.44 1.12
C LEU A 391 24.44 -8.40 2.42
N ILE A 392 23.80 -8.13 3.57
CA ILE A 392 24.47 -8.11 4.88
C ILE A 392 25.07 -9.50 5.17
N MET A 393 24.31 -10.57 4.95
CA MET A 393 24.83 -11.94 5.10
C MET A 393 26.01 -12.20 4.17
N ALA A 394 25.95 -11.77 2.90
CA ALA A 394 27.06 -11.89 1.95
C ALA A 394 28.27 -11.07 2.39
N SER A 395 28.07 -9.87 2.93
CA SER A 395 29.15 -8.98 3.33
C SER A 395 30.04 -9.55 4.44
N HIS A 396 29.53 -10.48 5.24
CA HIS A 396 30.35 -11.20 6.25
C HIS A 396 31.29 -12.24 5.64
N ARG A 397 31.13 -12.58 4.36
CA ARG A 397 31.96 -13.56 3.64
C ARG A 397 33.10 -12.92 2.83
N PHE A 398 33.03 -11.62 2.60
CA PHE A 398 34.04 -10.88 1.85
C PHE A 398 34.67 -9.82 2.77
N GLU A 399 35.96 -9.51 2.55
CA GLU A 399 36.71 -8.55 3.36
C GLU A 399 37.19 -7.35 2.53
N GLY A 400 37.52 -6.26 3.20
CA GLY A 400 38.12 -5.06 2.63
C GLY A 400 37.28 -4.38 1.53
N ASP A 401 37.96 -3.93 0.47
CA ASP A 401 37.35 -3.16 -0.64
C ASP A 401 36.19 -3.87 -1.33
N ILE A 402 36.23 -5.22 -1.39
CA ILE A 402 35.19 -6.02 -2.06
C ILE A 402 33.89 -5.94 -1.27
N ARG A 403 33.96 -6.09 0.05
CA ARG A 403 32.83 -5.96 0.95
C ARG A 403 32.16 -4.58 0.82
N ASP A 404 32.98 -3.51 0.91
CA ASP A 404 32.48 -2.13 0.89
C ASP A 404 31.89 -1.77 -0.50
N MET A 405 32.49 -2.29 -1.56
CA MET A 405 31.95 -2.18 -2.92
C MET A 405 30.61 -2.90 -3.04
N MET A 406 30.49 -4.15 -2.58
CA MET A 406 29.24 -4.91 -2.63
C MET A 406 28.12 -4.20 -1.90
N LEU A 407 28.39 -3.73 -0.66
CA LEU A 407 27.43 -2.96 0.14
C LEU A 407 26.97 -1.72 -0.63
N SER A 408 27.93 -0.93 -1.14
CA SER A 408 27.61 0.32 -1.83
C SER A 408 26.81 0.11 -3.12
N VAL A 409 27.21 -0.87 -3.95
CA VAL A 409 26.58 -1.16 -5.24
C VAL A 409 25.14 -1.63 -5.06
N ILE A 410 24.93 -2.61 -4.17
CA ILE A 410 23.57 -3.18 -3.99
C ILE A 410 22.65 -2.21 -3.28
N ILE A 411 23.12 -1.49 -2.23
CA ILE A 411 22.29 -0.48 -1.57
C ILE A 411 21.86 0.59 -2.56
N LEU A 412 22.78 1.10 -3.41
CA LEU A 412 22.45 2.07 -4.45
C LEU A 412 21.48 1.48 -5.49
N GLY A 413 21.73 0.24 -5.93
CA GLY A 413 20.86 -0.46 -6.86
C GLY A 413 19.45 -0.66 -6.32
N VAL A 414 19.34 -1.16 -5.10
CA VAL A 414 18.06 -1.33 -4.38
C VAL A 414 17.34 0.01 -4.26
N PHE A 415 18.05 1.08 -3.91
CA PHE A 415 17.43 2.41 -3.82
C PHE A 415 16.86 2.88 -5.16
N ILE A 416 17.62 2.77 -6.25
CA ILE A 416 17.16 3.17 -7.58
C ILE A 416 15.93 2.35 -7.98
N LEU A 417 15.96 1.03 -7.77
CA LEU A 417 14.85 0.13 -8.08
C LEU A 417 13.65 0.39 -7.17
N GLN A 418 13.87 0.72 -5.91
CA GLN A 418 12.81 1.03 -4.96
C GLN A 418 12.12 2.37 -5.25
N LEU A 419 12.87 3.37 -5.76
CA LEU A 419 12.27 4.63 -6.23
C LEU A 419 11.55 4.47 -7.56
N GLY A 420 12.16 3.76 -8.51
CA GLY A 420 11.62 3.58 -9.86
C GLY A 420 10.53 2.53 -9.95
N GLY A 421 10.67 1.43 -9.22
CA GLY A 421 9.78 0.26 -9.28
C GLY A 421 8.30 0.59 -9.11
N PRO A 422 7.90 1.37 -8.09
CA PRO A 422 6.51 1.79 -7.92
C PRO A 422 5.91 2.50 -9.12
N LEU A 423 6.69 3.34 -9.81
CA LEU A 423 6.25 4.04 -11.02
C LEU A 423 5.99 3.06 -12.17
N PHE A 424 6.89 2.09 -12.35
CA PHE A 424 6.72 1.05 -13.38
C PHE A 424 5.56 0.13 -13.06
N THR A 425 5.36 -0.26 -11.80
CA THR A 425 4.21 -1.04 -11.34
C THR A 425 2.90 -0.31 -11.63
N LYS A 426 2.81 0.98 -11.32
CA LYS A 426 1.65 1.82 -11.66
C LYS A 426 1.37 1.82 -13.16
N ILE A 427 2.43 2.01 -13.98
CA ILE A 427 2.29 1.99 -15.45
C ILE A 427 1.79 0.62 -15.92
N GLY A 428 2.34 -0.48 -15.38
CA GLY A 428 1.92 -1.85 -15.71
C GLY A 428 0.45 -2.11 -15.41
N ILE A 429 0.01 -1.77 -14.19
CA ILE A 429 -1.38 -1.91 -13.72
C ILE A 429 -2.34 -1.09 -14.57
N LYS A 430 -2.01 0.19 -14.82
CA LYS A 430 -2.83 1.08 -15.63
C LYS A 430 -2.99 0.58 -17.06
N LYS A 431 -1.90 0.12 -17.69
CA LYS A 431 -1.94 -0.45 -19.05
C LYS A 431 -2.65 -1.80 -19.11
N ALA A 432 -2.66 -2.57 -18.03
CA ALA A 432 -3.44 -3.80 -17.91
C ALA A 432 -4.94 -3.53 -17.73
N GLY A 433 -5.34 -2.31 -17.37
CA GLY A 433 -6.74 -1.94 -17.12
C GLY A 433 -7.29 -2.44 -15.80
N GLU A 434 -6.41 -2.76 -14.83
CA GLU A 434 -6.78 -3.34 -13.53
C GLU A 434 -6.89 -2.30 -12.41
N GLU A 435 -6.52 -1.03 -12.67
CA GLU A 435 -6.63 0.09 -11.74
C GLU A 435 -8.10 0.38 -11.39
N GLY A 436 -8.42 0.55 -10.11
CA GLY A 436 -9.76 0.89 -9.63
C GLY A 436 -10.81 -0.21 -9.77
N MET A 437 -10.40 -1.46 -10.05
CA MET A 437 -11.32 -2.59 -10.18
C MET A 437 -11.70 -3.25 -8.84
N ASN A 438 -10.97 -2.94 -7.76
CA ASN A 438 -11.21 -3.43 -6.39
C ASN A 438 -11.64 -2.32 -5.45
N ILE A 439 -12.44 -1.36 -5.94
CA ILE A 439 -13.02 -0.32 -5.10
C ILE A 439 -14.16 -0.88 -4.25
N THR A 440 -14.36 -0.25 -3.10
CA THR A 440 -15.47 -0.52 -2.18
C THR A 440 -16.55 0.57 -2.29
N GLU A 441 -17.73 0.32 -1.73
CA GLU A 441 -18.76 1.36 -1.60
C GLU A 441 -18.25 2.58 -0.83
N ASP A 442 -17.48 2.35 0.25
CA ASP A 442 -16.87 3.42 1.04
C ASP A 442 -15.91 4.30 0.22
N ASP A 443 -15.18 3.69 -0.72
CA ASP A 443 -14.29 4.43 -1.62
C ASP A 443 -15.10 5.35 -2.55
N LEU A 444 -16.23 4.85 -3.08
CA LEU A 444 -17.14 5.64 -3.92
C LEU A 444 -17.81 6.75 -3.12
N ILE A 445 -18.29 6.46 -1.92
CA ILE A 445 -18.89 7.46 -1.03
C ILE A 445 -17.92 8.62 -0.74
N LYS A 446 -16.63 8.33 -0.56
CA LYS A 446 -15.60 9.35 -0.31
C LYS A 446 -15.23 10.19 -1.53
N THR A 447 -15.49 9.69 -2.73
CA THR A 447 -15.10 10.36 -3.99
C THR A 447 -16.24 11.12 -4.65
N HIS A 448 -17.49 10.83 -4.30
CA HIS A 448 -18.67 11.48 -4.87
C HIS A 448 -19.20 12.63 -4.00
N CYS A 449 -19.81 13.59 -4.67
CA CYS A 449 -20.64 14.62 -4.05
C CYS A 449 -22.11 14.23 -4.14
N VAL A 450 -22.95 14.89 -3.33
CA VAL A 450 -24.42 14.69 -3.33
C VAL A 450 -24.99 14.89 -4.73
N GLY A 451 -24.52 15.90 -5.47
CA GLY A 451 -24.96 16.23 -6.83
C GLY A 451 -24.74 15.12 -7.86
N ASP A 452 -23.73 14.24 -7.65
CA ASP A 452 -23.43 13.15 -8.58
C ASP A 452 -24.44 12.00 -8.52
N VAL A 453 -25.14 11.86 -7.36
CA VAL A 453 -25.98 10.70 -7.06
C VAL A 453 -27.41 11.07 -6.66
N MET A 454 -27.73 12.36 -6.54
CA MET A 454 -29.09 12.82 -6.21
C MET A 454 -30.08 12.51 -7.34
N ASP A 455 -31.32 12.24 -6.98
CA ASP A 455 -32.42 12.16 -7.95
C ASP A 455 -33.13 13.53 -8.07
N SER A 456 -33.02 14.13 -9.26
CA SER A 456 -33.67 15.41 -9.60
C SER A 456 -35.06 15.23 -10.22
N LYS A 457 -35.51 13.99 -10.45
CA LYS A 457 -36.77 13.67 -11.13
C LYS A 457 -37.88 13.28 -10.17
N VAL A 458 -37.68 13.39 -8.87
CA VAL A 458 -38.71 13.07 -7.86
C VAL A 458 -39.89 14.02 -8.02
N PRO A 459 -41.13 13.52 -8.07
CA PRO A 459 -42.31 14.35 -8.15
C PRO A 459 -42.43 15.27 -6.93
N VAL A 460 -42.71 16.53 -7.18
CA VAL A 460 -42.92 17.55 -6.14
C VAL A 460 -44.40 17.76 -5.88
N VAL A 461 -44.73 18.07 -4.64
CA VAL A 461 -46.09 18.42 -4.20
C VAL A 461 -46.11 19.90 -3.88
N LYS A 462 -47.13 20.63 -4.35
CA LYS A 462 -47.35 22.04 -3.97
C LYS A 462 -48.12 22.13 -2.65
N ALA A 463 -47.76 23.07 -1.83
CA ALA A 463 -48.38 23.27 -0.48
C ALA A 463 -49.91 23.28 -0.46
N GLY A 464 -50.52 23.88 -1.47
CA GLY A 464 -51.97 24.01 -1.59
C GLY A 464 -52.67 22.85 -2.33
N MET A 465 -51.98 21.80 -2.73
CA MET A 465 -52.59 20.62 -3.36
C MET A 465 -53.51 19.89 -2.37
N SER A 466 -54.70 19.48 -2.82
CA SER A 466 -55.60 18.66 -2.01
C SER A 466 -55.03 17.29 -1.73
N LEU A 467 -55.39 16.68 -0.61
CA LEU A 467 -54.96 15.32 -0.25
C LEU A 467 -55.24 14.31 -1.38
N ARG A 468 -56.35 14.46 -2.09
CA ARG A 468 -56.72 13.61 -3.24
C ARG A 468 -55.73 13.74 -4.39
N GLU A 469 -55.21 14.93 -4.69
CA GLU A 469 -54.20 15.17 -5.71
C GLU A 469 -52.85 14.60 -5.27
N VAL A 470 -52.46 14.77 -4.00
CA VAL A 470 -51.25 14.16 -3.40
C VAL A 470 -51.31 12.66 -3.54
N ILE A 471 -52.42 12.01 -3.17
CA ILE A 471 -52.59 10.55 -3.30
C ILE A 471 -52.46 10.10 -4.75
N ARG A 472 -52.98 10.88 -5.71
CA ARG A 472 -52.83 10.55 -7.14
C ARG A 472 -51.35 10.56 -7.57
N ILE A 473 -50.55 11.52 -7.12
CA ILE A 473 -49.11 11.58 -7.39
C ILE A 473 -48.40 10.38 -6.75
N VAL A 474 -48.68 10.14 -5.48
CA VAL A 474 -48.09 9.06 -4.70
C VAL A 474 -48.44 7.69 -5.28
N SER A 475 -49.69 7.47 -5.66
CA SER A 475 -50.13 6.18 -6.26
C SER A 475 -49.59 5.92 -7.67
N GLY A 476 -49.18 7.00 -8.37
CA GLY A 476 -48.58 6.91 -9.70
C GLY A 476 -47.05 6.73 -9.73
N THR A 477 -46.40 6.73 -8.55
CA THR A 477 -44.94 6.69 -8.42
C THR A 477 -44.52 5.70 -7.34
N ALA A 478 -43.25 5.26 -7.37
CA ALA A 478 -42.72 4.32 -6.41
C ALA A 478 -41.83 4.99 -5.32
N ASN A 479 -41.98 6.29 -5.12
CA ASN A 479 -41.19 7.05 -4.17
C ASN A 479 -41.82 6.97 -2.77
N PHE A 480 -40.97 7.09 -1.74
CA PHE A 480 -41.38 7.06 -0.33
C PHE A 480 -41.43 8.45 0.31
N TYR A 481 -40.88 9.45 -0.38
CA TYR A 481 -40.71 10.82 0.12
C TYR A 481 -41.00 11.82 -0.99
N TYR A 482 -41.87 12.79 -0.71
CA TYR A 482 -42.33 13.79 -1.66
C TYR A 482 -42.10 15.18 -1.11
N PRO A 483 -41.20 15.99 -1.66
CA PRO A 483 -40.93 17.34 -1.21
C PRO A 483 -42.16 18.25 -1.45
N VAL A 484 -42.48 19.06 -0.44
CA VAL A 484 -43.54 20.06 -0.51
C VAL A 484 -42.94 21.43 -0.75
N LEU A 485 -43.36 22.07 -1.85
CA LEU A 485 -42.85 23.37 -2.26
C LEU A 485 -43.90 24.45 -2.12
N ASP A 486 -43.45 25.67 -1.83
CA ASP A 486 -44.28 26.88 -1.94
C ASP A 486 -44.46 27.29 -3.42
N ASN A 487 -45.14 28.45 -3.62
CA ASN A 487 -45.36 28.97 -4.97
C ASN A 487 -44.09 29.50 -5.65
N ASP A 488 -43.04 29.78 -4.87
CA ASP A 488 -41.75 30.28 -5.35
C ASP A 488 -40.73 29.14 -5.58
N GLY A 489 -41.14 27.88 -5.34
CA GLY A 489 -40.28 26.70 -5.51
C GLY A 489 -39.35 26.43 -4.32
N LYS A 490 -39.59 27.09 -3.18
CA LYS A 490 -38.84 26.83 -1.95
C LYS A 490 -39.37 25.61 -1.22
N LEU A 491 -38.48 24.87 -0.60
CA LEU A 491 -38.77 23.66 0.15
C LEU A 491 -39.32 24.03 1.55
N ILE A 492 -40.57 23.68 1.82
CA ILE A 492 -41.27 23.99 3.10
C ILE A 492 -41.55 22.76 3.95
N GLY A 493 -41.59 21.56 3.36
CA GLY A 493 -41.86 20.33 4.08
C GLY A 493 -41.71 19.12 3.18
N ALA A 494 -42.03 17.95 3.67
CA ALA A 494 -42.10 16.72 2.89
C ALA A 494 -43.31 15.87 3.30
N VAL A 495 -43.92 15.21 2.34
CA VAL A 495 -44.96 14.21 2.59
C VAL A 495 -44.31 12.83 2.48
N THR A 496 -44.44 12.03 3.53
CA THR A 496 -43.98 10.64 3.57
C THR A 496 -45.17 9.68 3.44
N LEU A 497 -44.90 8.42 3.01
CA LEU A 497 -45.94 7.40 2.99
C LEU A 497 -46.51 7.12 4.37
N ASP A 498 -45.67 7.18 5.41
CA ASP A 498 -46.14 7.01 6.80
C ASP A 498 -46.99 8.19 7.26
N GLY A 499 -46.64 9.43 6.88
CA GLY A 499 -47.44 10.60 7.12
C GLY A 499 -48.83 10.48 6.50
N ILE A 500 -48.91 10.04 5.23
CA ILE A 500 -50.20 9.76 4.55
C ILE A 500 -50.98 8.67 5.30
N ARG A 501 -50.35 7.55 5.64
CA ARG A 501 -50.97 6.43 6.36
C ARG A 501 -51.54 6.86 7.72
N ASN A 502 -50.83 7.67 8.48
CA ASN A 502 -51.25 8.16 9.75
C ASN A 502 -52.46 9.09 9.63
N THR A 503 -52.54 9.89 8.55
CA THR A 503 -53.67 10.79 8.26
C THR A 503 -54.96 10.01 7.97
N PHE A 504 -54.87 8.87 7.29
CA PHE A 504 -56.02 8.00 7.02
C PHE A 504 -56.63 7.34 8.25
N SER A 505 -55.92 7.24 9.35
CA SER A 505 -56.44 6.68 10.60
C SER A 505 -57.42 7.59 11.31
N THR A 506 -57.53 8.89 10.92
CA THR A 506 -58.46 9.89 11.43
C THR A 506 -59.50 10.23 10.36
N HIS A 507 -60.60 9.48 10.31
CA HIS A 507 -61.55 9.39 9.21
C HIS A 507 -62.42 10.63 8.86
N GLU A 508 -62.41 11.72 9.61
CA GLU A 508 -63.42 12.80 9.46
C GLU A 508 -63.01 14.03 8.66
N LEU A 509 -61.74 14.19 8.21
CA LEU A 509 -61.23 15.44 7.64
C LEU A 509 -60.57 15.33 6.24
N ASN A 510 -60.66 14.21 5.57
CA ASN A 510 -59.88 13.93 4.33
C ASN A 510 -60.16 14.82 3.13
N ASP A 511 -61.33 15.40 3.01
CA ASP A 511 -61.75 16.26 1.86
C ASP A 511 -61.26 17.71 1.97
N TRP A 512 -60.82 18.16 3.15
CA TRP A 512 -60.42 19.55 3.44
C TRP A 512 -58.92 19.71 3.62
N LEU A 513 -58.16 18.60 3.78
CA LEU A 513 -56.72 18.64 4.02
C LEU A 513 -55.96 18.99 2.73
N VAL A 514 -55.00 19.90 2.89
CA VAL A 514 -54.00 20.21 1.86
C VAL A 514 -52.64 19.60 2.18
N ALA A 515 -51.75 19.56 1.21
CA ALA A 515 -50.41 18.97 1.34
C ALA A 515 -49.61 19.55 2.52
N LEU A 516 -49.81 20.85 2.82
CA LEU A 516 -49.15 21.52 3.93
C LEU A 516 -49.57 20.97 5.29
N ASP A 517 -50.84 20.54 5.44
CA ASP A 517 -51.36 20.02 6.71
C ASP A 517 -50.81 18.66 7.09
N ILE A 518 -50.36 17.88 6.09
CA ILE A 518 -49.79 16.55 6.25
C ILE A 518 -48.27 16.53 6.06
N ALA A 519 -47.67 17.69 5.74
CA ALA A 519 -46.26 17.82 5.52
C ALA A 519 -45.47 17.75 6.83
N GLU A 520 -44.49 16.89 6.89
CA GLU A 520 -43.52 16.85 7.98
C GLU A 520 -42.47 17.95 7.79
N PRO A 521 -41.99 18.58 8.87
CA PRO A 521 -40.97 19.61 8.78
C PRO A 521 -39.64 19.03 8.29
N ILE A 522 -38.90 19.79 7.49
CA ILE A 522 -37.56 19.42 7.04
C ILE A 522 -36.57 19.61 8.19
N ILE A 523 -36.00 18.52 8.66
CA ILE A 523 -35.05 18.54 9.78
C ILE A 523 -33.68 19.08 9.29
N THR A 524 -33.25 18.69 8.07
CA THR A 524 -31.98 19.12 7.49
C THR A 524 -32.05 19.13 5.97
N LYS A 525 -31.21 19.96 5.37
CA LYS A 525 -31.04 20.11 3.93
C LYS A 525 -29.58 19.96 3.57
N VAL A 526 -29.29 19.52 2.36
CA VAL A 526 -27.91 19.37 1.84
C VAL A 526 -27.76 20.08 0.50
N THR A 527 -26.54 20.42 0.13
CA THR A 527 -26.24 21.06 -1.17
C THR A 527 -25.54 20.05 -2.10
N PRO A 528 -25.61 20.26 -3.43
CA PRO A 528 -24.96 19.36 -4.39
C PRO A 528 -23.46 19.21 -4.19
N ASP A 529 -22.78 20.27 -3.75
CA ASP A 529 -21.33 20.30 -3.55
C ASP A 529 -20.89 19.60 -2.25
N MET A 530 -21.84 19.26 -1.36
CA MET A 530 -21.53 18.54 -0.13
C MET A 530 -20.97 17.16 -0.44
N ALA A 531 -19.91 16.75 0.26
CA ALA A 531 -19.35 15.41 0.14
C ALA A 531 -20.40 14.35 0.52
N LEU A 532 -20.52 13.31 -0.28
CA LEU A 532 -21.49 12.24 -0.03
C LEU A 532 -21.27 11.56 1.33
N SER A 533 -20.00 11.44 1.76
CA SER A 533 -19.63 10.92 3.09
C SER A 533 -20.21 11.75 4.24
N GLU A 534 -20.23 13.08 4.11
CA GLU A 534 -20.80 13.98 5.10
C GLU A 534 -22.33 13.86 5.13
N ALA A 535 -22.96 13.77 3.96
CA ALA A 535 -24.40 13.54 3.86
C ALA A 535 -24.83 12.22 4.51
N PHE A 536 -24.03 11.13 4.32
CA PHE A 536 -24.28 9.83 4.98
C PHE A 536 -24.06 9.89 6.50
N GLU A 537 -23.11 10.68 7.01
CA GLU A 537 -22.97 10.90 8.46
C GLU A 537 -24.18 11.63 9.05
N ILE A 538 -24.74 12.60 8.34
CA ILE A 538 -25.97 13.31 8.73
C ILE A 538 -27.14 12.33 8.81
N THR A 539 -27.36 11.51 7.78
CA THR A 539 -28.44 10.51 7.76
C THR A 539 -28.32 9.51 8.89
N LYS A 540 -27.13 9.02 9.16
CA LYS A 540 -26.85 8.07 10.26
C LYS A 540 -27.11 8.70 11.64
N ARG A 541 -26.72 9.96 11.82
CA ARG A 541 -26.91 10.68 13.10
C ARG A 541 -28.37 11.01 13.38
N LEU A 542 -29.14 11.30 12.33
CA LEU A 542 -30.55 11.72 12.44
C LEU A 542 -31.53 10.57 12.18
N ASP A 543 -31.03 9.35 11.90
CA ASP A 543 -31.84 8.17 11.56
C ASP A 543 -32.79 8.42 10.38
N MET A 544 -32.30 9.12 9.34
CA MET A 544 -33.06 9.51 8.16
C MET A 544 -32.59 8.72 6.93
N GLU A 545 -33.52 8.35 6.06
CA GLU A 545 -33.21 7.63 4.81
C GLU A 545 -33.12 8.54 3.59
N HIS A 546 -33.71 9.75 3.71
CA HIS A 546 -33.83 10.71 2.63
C HIS A 546 -33.39 12.09 3.10
N LEU A 547 -32.64 12.81 2.26
CA LEU A 547 -32.27 14.19 2.47
C LEU A 547 -32.69 15.03 1.27
N SER A 548 -33.37 16.15 1.53
CA SER A 548 -33.72 17.12 0.49
C SER A 548 -32.47 17.91 0.05
N VAL A 549 -32.28 18.01 -1.26
CA VAL A 549 -31.17 18.77 -1.84
C VAL A 549 -31.65 20.11 -2.34
N ILE A 550 -31.01 21.18 -1.89
CA ILE A 550 -31.28 22.57 -2.26
C ILE A 550 -30.12 23.14 -3.06
N GLU A 551 -30.43 24.15 -3.92
CA GLU A 551 -29.44 24.78 -4.79
C GLU A 551 -28.32 25.46 -3.98
N SER A 552 -28.67 26.20 -2.95
CA SER A 552 -27.77 26.84 -1.98
C SER A 552 -28.49 27.12 -0.68
N ASN A 553 -27.74 27.31 0.40
CA ASN A 553 -28.28 27.66 1.70
C ASN A 553 -29.01 29.04 1.72
N GLU A 554 -28.72 29.88 0.73
CA GLU A 554 -29.35 31.22 0.61
C GLU A 554 -30.65 31.18 -0.18
N SER A 555 -30.77 30.31 -1.19
CA SER A 555 -31.94 30.28 -2.08
C SER A 555 -33.07 29.39 -1.58
N ASP A 556 -32.75 28.36 -0.76
CA ASP A 556 -33.69 27.32 -0.30
C ASP A 556 -34.49 26.63 -1.43
N LYS A 557 -34.05 26.83 -2.69
CA LYS A 557 -34.72 26.27 -3.85
C LYS A 557 -34.44 24.79 -3.96
N TYR A 558 -35.47 23.98 -4.02
CA TYR A 558 -35.37 22.53 -4.17
C TYR A 558 -34.86 22.15 -5.55
N ILE A 559 -33.88 21.22 -5.61
CA ILE A 559 -33.35 20.71 -6.86
C ILE A 559 -33.34 19.17 -6.94
N GLY A 560 -33.51 18.46 -5.85
CA GLY A 560 -33.50 17.00 -5.86
C GLY A 560 -33.57 16.38 -4.46
N ILE A 561 -33.45 15.06 -4.43
CA ILE A 561 -33.44 14.29 -3.19
C ILE A 561 -32.24 13.33 -3.19
N LEU A 562 -31.63 13.12 -2.05
CA LEU A 562 -30.71 12.05 -1.79
C LEU A 562 -31.43 10.89 -1.10
N ASP A 563 -31.75 9.83 -1.82
CA ASP A 563 -32.26 8.56 -1.26
C ASP A 563 -31.09 7.64 -0.96
N CYS A 564 -30.76 7.50 0.33
CA CYS A 564 -29.61 6.71 0.76
C CYS A 564 -29.69 5.24 0.38
N ARG A 565 -30.89 4.65 0.37
CA ARG A 565 -31.08 3.25 -0.04
C ARG A 565 -30.85 3.06 -1.55
N ALA A 566 -31.34 4.01 -2.35
CA ALA A 566 -31.14 3.98 -3.80
C ALA A 566 -29.67 4.17 -4.16
N VAL A 567 -28.99 5.11 -3.47
CA VAL A 567 -27.56 5.36 -3.65
C VAL A 567 -26.74 4.13 -3.28
N HIS A 568 -26.96 3.51 -2.11
CA HIS A 568 -26.28 2.26 -1.75
C HIS A 568 -26.47 1.17 -2.80
N ARG A 569 -27.68 0.97 -3.30
CA ARG A 569 -27.93 -0.02 -4.37
C ARG A 569 -27.18 0.30 -5.66
N SER A 570 -27.13 1.57 -6.05
CA SER A 570 -26.40 2.00 -7.24
C SER A 570 -24.90 1.80 -7.09
N LEU A 571 -24.32 2.20 -5.95
CA LEU A 571 -22.91 2.04 -5.66
C LEU A 571 -22.50 0.55 -5.57
N SER A 572 -23.33 -0.27 -4.90
CA SER A 572 -23.12 -1.73 -4.88
C SER A 572 -23.13 -2.35 -6.27
N ALA A 573 -24.07 -1.93 -7.13
CA ALA A 573 -24.14 -2.40 -8.51
C ALA A 573 -22.90 -1.98 -9.32
N GLU A 574 -22.40 -0.77 -9.11
CA GLU A 574 -21.16 -0.29 -9.75
C GLU A 574 -19.94 -1.10 -9.28
N VAL A 575 -19.80 -1.33 -7.98
CA VAL A 575 -18.72 -2.17 -7.42
C VAL A 575 -18.75 -3.57 -8.04
N LEU A 576 -19.92 -4.22 -8.06
CA LEU A 576 -20.08 -5.55 -8.66
C LEU A 576 -19.75 -5.57 -10.15
N SER A 577 -20.18 -4.55 -10.91
CA SER A 577 -19.88 -4.42 -12.34
C SER A 577 -18.38 -4.33 -12.60
N ARG A 578 -17.66 -3.51 -11.79
CA ARG A 578 -16.19 -3.39 -11.91
C ARG A 578 -15.48 -4.69 -11.56
N GLN A 579 -15.91 -5.37 -10.50
CA GLN A 579 -15.35 -6.67 -10.11
C GLN A 579 -15.57 -7.74 -11.18
N GLN A 580 -16.78 -7.85 -11.76
CA GLN A 580 -17.07 -8.77 -12.85
C GLN A 580 -16.24 -8.46 -14.11
N LYS A 581 -16.06 -7.18 -14.42
CA LYS A 581 -15.18 -6.77 -15.53
C LYS A 581 -13.74 -7.21 -15.30
N ALA A 582 -13.22 -7.06 -14.09
CA ALA A 582 -11.88 -7.50 -13.74
C ALA A 582 -11.69 -9.02 -13.84
N ASP A 583 -12.71 -9.79 -13.45
CA ASP A 583 -12.67 -11.26 -13.50
C ASP A 583 -12.76 -11.80 -14.95
N ASN A 584 -13.20 -10.98 -15.90
CA ASN A 584 -13.32 -11.31 -17.34
C ASN A 584 -12.13 -10.82 -18.20
N ILE A 585 -11.20 -10.04 -17.65
CA ILE A 585 -9.94 -9.61 -18.30
C ILE A 585 -8.93 -10.76 -18.29
#